data_ddddffa97c3055f68424d4129e6865b4
#
_entry.id   ddddffa97c3055f68424d4129e6865b4
#
_cell.length_a   1.000
_cell.length_b   1.000
_cell.length_c   1.000
_cell.angle_alpha   90.00
_cell.angle_beta   90.00
_cell.angle_gamma   90.00
#
_symmetry.space_group_name_H-M   'P 1'
#
loop_
_entity.id
_entity.type
_entity.pdbx_description
1 polymer ?
#
loop_
_entity_poly.entity_id
_entity_poly.type
_entity_poly.pdbx_seq_one_letter_code
_entity_poly.pdbx_strand_id
1 'polypeptide(L)'
;DKMDWDFSSMTRAISDAGYSQWFFWEDWNSDRHFVKQFLAGMFITIAMTGLDQDMMQKNLSCKSIKEAQKNMFWFSVVLVFANVLFLSLGAMLFLFRDAIGFDPAATADKLFPALALSGELGMFAGVLFIIGLVAAAYSSADSALTALTTSFCVDFLNMEKKPKESDRTTRKMVHIGFTAVLFFVIIIFNAINDESVVSGLFKVAGYTYGPLLGLYAFGMFTRLNARDKWVPLVCIVAPALSYVLQAYSAIWFNGYKIGFELLLINGVLTFSGLWLLSLGNAVREKA
;
A
#
# COMPACT_ATOMS: atom_id res chain seq x y z
N ASP A 1 25.34 -24.14 8.21
CA ASP A 1 26.14 -24.97 9.10
C ASP A 1 25.81 -24.85 10.61
N LYS A 2 25.01 -23.84 11.03
CA LYS A 2 24.54 -23.75 12.43
C LYS A 2 23.22 -24.50 12.67
N MET A 3 22.47 -24.80 11.61
CA MET A 3 21.27 -25.62 11.65
C MET A 3 21.27 -26.51 10.41
N ASP A 4 21.38 -27.80 10.64
CA ASP A 4 21.40 -28.84 9.58
C ASP A 4 19.96 -29.08 9.08
N TRP A 5 19.39 -28.07 8.42
CA TRP A 5 18.01 -28.10 7.94
C TRP A 5 17.96 -28.51 6.48
N ASP A 6 17.36 -29.67 6.25
CA ASP A 6 16.82 -29.98 4.95
C ASP A 6 15.43 -29.37 4.75
N PHE A 7 14.88 -29.40 3.55
CA PHE A 7 13.58 -28.81 3.25
C PHE A 7 12.44 -29.38 4.12
N SER A 8 12.54 -30.64 4.51
CA SER A 8 11.52 -31.34 5.30
C SER A 8 11.57 -30.94 6.78
N SER A 9 12.76 -30.82 7.36
CA SER A 9 12.92 -30.33 8.73
C SER A 9 12.55 -28.87 8.88
N MET A 10 12.85 -28.04 7.87
CA MET A 10 12.46 -26.65 7.81
C MET A 10 10.93 -26.48 7.80
N THR A 11 10.22 -27.20 6.93
CA THR A 11 8.74 -27.11 6.88
C THR A 11 8.08 -27.60 8.15
N ARG A 12 8.63 -28.65 8.79
CA ARG A 12 8.17 -29.10 10.11
C ARG A 12 8.38 -28.03 11.19
N ALA A 13 9.59 -27.46 11.28
CA ALA A 13 9.88 -26.43 12.26
C ALA A 13 8.97 -25.21 12.14
N ILE A 14 8.66 -24.76 10.91
CA ILE A 14 7.69 -23.69 10.65
C ILE A 14 6.28 -24.09 11.10
N SER A 15 5.88 -25.33 10.87
CA SER A 15 4.58 -25.84 11.27
C SER A 15 4.45 -25.96 12.81
N ASP A 16 5.47 -26.55 13.45
CA ASP A 16 5.50 -26.75 14.90
C ASP A 16 5.54 -25.43 15.68
N ALA A 17 6.13 -24.39 15.10
CA ALA A 17 6.13 -23.04 15.66
C ALA A 17 4.78 -22.29 15.44
N GLY A 18 3.81 -22.91 14.75
CA GLY A 18 2.50 -22.28 14.49
C GLY A 18 2.50 -21.23 13.38
N TYR A 19 3.59 -21.08 12.61
CA TYR A 19 3.69 -20.11 11.51
C TYR A 19 3.05 -20.59 10.20
N SER A 20 2.49 -21.80 10.16
CA SER A 20 1.85 -22.39 8.97
C SER A 20 0.34 -22.14 8.90
N GLN A 21 -0.24 -21.35 9.80
CA GLN A 21 -1.67 -21.01 9.74
C GLN A 21 -1.94 -19.95 8.68
N TRP A 22 -2.60 -20.34 7.60
CA TRP A 22 -2.89 -19.47 6.45
C TRP A 22 -4.27 -18.82 6.52
N PHE A 23 -5.23 -19.45 7.21
CA PHE A 23 -6.62 -19.02 7.24
C PHE A 23 -7.11 -18.90 8.69
N PHE A 24 -7.65 -17.74 9.02
CA PHE A 24 -8.21 -17.43 10.34
C PHE A 24 -9.72 -17.30 10.20
N TRP A 25 -10.47 -18.32 10.62
CA TRP A 25 -11.91 -18.39 10.50
C TRP A 25 -12.67 -18.20 11.80
N GLU A 26 -11.99 -18.34 12.94
CA GLU A 26 -12.62 -18.58 14.23
C GLU A 26 -13.27 -17.34 14.85
N ASP A 27 -12.72 -16.15 14.64
CA ASP A 27 -13.22 -14.91 15.26
C ASP A 27 -13.61 -13.89 14.21
N TRP A 28 -14.91 -13.74 13.96
CA TRP A 28 -15.44 -12.73 13.05
C TRP A 28 -15.15 -11.29 13.50
N ASN A 29 -15.03 -11.05 14.80
CA ASN A 29 -14.76 -9.71 15.34
C ASN A 29 -13.29 -9.30 15.15
N SER A 30 -12.41 -10.28 14.95
CA SER A 30 -10.99 -10.03 14.69
C SER A 30 -10.77 -9.31 13.36
N ASP A 31 -9.82 -8.39 13.31
CA ASP A 31 -9.32 -7.78 12.10
C ASP A 31 -8.59 -8.76 11.17
N ARG A 32 -8.17 -9.94 11.70
CA ARG A 32 -7.47 -11.00 10.96
C ARG A 32 -8.38 -12.02 10.30
N HIS A 33 -9.70 -11.91 10.44
CA HIS A 33 -10.63 -12.90 9.86
C HIS A 33 -10.47 -12.96 8.32
N PHE A 34 -10.36 -14.19 7.79
CA PHE A 34 -10.01 -14.42 6.38
C PHE A 34 -10.91 -13.66 5.39
N VAL A 35 -12.22 -13.73 5.54
CA VAL A 35 -13.16 -13.06 4.62
C VAL A 35 -12.97 -11.55 4.62
N LYS A 36 -12.74 -10.94 5.78
CA LYS A 36 -12.48 -9.50 5.90
C LYS A 36 -11.18 -9.14 5.19
N GLN A 37 -10.11 -9.89 5.46
CA GLN A 37 -8.80 -9.66 4.85
C GLN A 37 -8.84 -9.88 3.33
N PHE A 38 -9.55 -10.90 2.85
CA PHE A 38 -9.69 -11.16 1.42
C PHE A 38 -10.44 -10.04 0.70
N LEU A 39 -11.59 -9.64 1.20
CA LEU A 39 -12.37 -8.55 0.61
C LEU A 39 -11.63 -7.22 0.69
N ALA A 40 -11.04 -6.91 1.84
CA ALA A 40 -10.24 -5.70 2.00
C ALA A 40 -9.05 -5.69 1.03
N GLY A 41 -8.30 -6.79 0.93
CA GLY A 41 -7.18 -6.94 0.00
C GLY A 41 -7.60 -6.77 -1.47
N MET A 42 -8.75 -7.28 -1.85
CA MET A 42 -9.31 -7.10 -3.19
C MET A 42 -9.54 -5.60 -3.50
N PHE A 43 -10.19 -4.86 -2.62
CA PHE A 43 -10.44 -3.44 -2.83
C PHE A 43 -9.18 -2.59 -2.71
N ILE A 44 -8.24 -2.95 -1.81
CA ILE A 44 -6.92 -2.32 -1.73
C ILE A 44 -6.18 -2.49 -3.06
N THR A 45 -6.17 -3.69 -3.63
CA THR A 45 -5.52 -3.95 -4.92
C THR A 45 -6.15 -3.15 -6.05
N ILE A 46 -7.49 -3.06 -6.11
CA ILE A 46 -8.18 -2.22 -7.09
C ILE A 46 -7.77 -0.75 -6.94
N ALA A 47 -7.75 -0.22 -5.71
CA ALA A 47 -7.40 1.17 -5.45
C ALA A 47 -5.91 1.45 -5.71
N MET A 48 -5.01 0.67 -5.12
CA MET A 48 -3.57 0.91 -5.19
C MET A 48 -2.94 0.52 -6.54
N THR A 49 -3.54 -0.41 -7.29
CA THR A 49 -3.02 -0.81 -8.61
C THR A 49 -3.76 -0.13 -9.75
N GLY A 50 -5.08 0.01 -9.61
CA GLY A 50 -5.93 0.55 -10.67
C GLY A 50 -6.03 2.08 -10.69
N LEU A 51 -5.80 2.75 -9.57
CA LEU A 51 -5.89 4.22 -9.43
C LEU A 51 -4.53 4.87 -9.18
N ASP A 52 -3.48 4.08 -9.06
CA ASP A 52 -2.12 4.57 -8.88
C ASP A 52 -1.50 5.01 -10.21
N GLN A 53 -0.94 6.22 -10.23
CA GLN A 53 -0.36 6.84 -11.42
C GLN A 53 0.84 6.04 -11.96
N ASP A 54 1.72 5.54 -11.10
CA ASP A 54 2.91 4.80 -11.51
C ASP A 54 2.55 3.46 -12.18
N MET A 55 1.64 2.70 -11.55
CA MET A 55 1.16 1.44 -12.11
C MET A 55 0.38 1.64 -13.42
N MET A 56 -0.45 2.69 -13.49
CA MET A 56 -1.20 3.00 -14.71
C MET A 56 -0.29 3.39 -15.87
N GLN A 57 0.76 4.18 -15.64
CA GLN A 57 1.74 4.53 -16.69
C GLN A 57 2.41 3.28 -17.26
N LYS A 58 2.79 2.33 -16.41
CA LYS A 58 3.39 1.05 -16.85
C LYS A 58 2.42 0.23 -17.69
N ASN A 59 1.16 0.15 -17.29
CA ASN A 59 0.12 -0.57 -18.03
C ASN A 59 -0.22 0.11 -19.37
N LEU A 60 -0.29 1.44 -19.40
CA LEU A 60 -0.54 2.21 -20.62
C LEU A 60 0.63 2.15 -21.62
N SER A 61 1.83 1.78 -21.20
CA SER A 61 2.97 1.57 -22.08
C SER A 61 2.88 0.26 -22.89
N CYS A 62 1.96 -0.65 -22.56
CA CYS A 62 1.71 -1.88 -23.30
C CYS A 62 1.06 -1.57 -24.66
N LYS A 63 1.34 -2.37 -25.69
CA LYS A 63 0.85 -2.16 -27.07
C LYS A 63 -0.68 -2.31 -27.19
N SER A 64 -1.31 -3.07 -26.32
CA SER A 64 -2.74 -3.31 -26.34
C SER A 64 -3.29 -3.63 -24.95
N ILE A 65 -4.61 -3.47 -24.77
CA ILE A 65 -5.31 -3.85 -23.53
C ILE A 65 -5.10 -5.33 -23.20
N LYS A 66 -5.09 -6.23 -24.22
CA LYS A 66 -4.86 -7.67 -23.98
C LYS A 66 -3.46 -7.93 -23.43
N GLU A 67 -2.45 -7.20 -23.89
CA GLU A 67 -1.09 -7.32 -23.37
C GLU A 67 -0.98 -6.76 -21.94
N ALA A 68 -1.63 -5.64 -21.64
CA ALA A 68 -1.70 -5.10 -20.30
C ALA A 68 -2.39 -6.08 -19.32
N GLN A 69 -3.53 -6.66 -19.71
CA GLN A 69 -4.21 -7.68 -18.92
C GLN A 69 -3.35 -8.93 -18.69
N LYS A 70 -2.66 -9.42 -19.73
CA LYS A 70 -1.73 -10.55 -19.62
C LYS A 70 -0.58 -10.23 -18.68
N ASN A 71 -0.02 -9.03 -18.76
CA ASN A 71 1.03 -8.55 -17.87
C ASN A 71 0.56 -8.56 -16.41
N MET A 72 -0.62 -8.00 -16.13
CA MET A 72 -1.21 -7.97 -14.80
C MET A 72 -1.48 -9.37 -14.25
N PHE A 73 -1.98 -10.28 -15.08
CA PHE A 73 -2.21 -11.67 -14.67
C PHE A 73 -0.89 -12.36 -14.24
N TRP A 74 0.14 -12.30 -15.09
CA TRP A 74 1.43 -12.90 -14.76
C TRP A 74 2.11 -12.24 -13.58
N PHE A 75 2.01 -10.92 -13.47
CA PHE A 75 2.46 -10.18 -12.29
C PHE A 75 1.81 -10.71 -11.01
N SER A 76 0.49 -10.90 -11.01
CA SER A 76 -0.23 -11.43 -9.86
C SER A 76 0.22 -12.86 -9.50
N VAL A 77 0.43 -13.73 -10.49
CA VAL A 77 0.94 -15.09 -10.26
C VAL A 77 2.33 -15.05 -9.63
N VAL A 78 3.26 -14.28 -10.21
CA VAL A 78 4.63 -14.14 -9.68
C VAL A 78 4.60 -13.55 -8.27
N LEU A 79 3.72 -12.59 -8.01
CA LEU A 79 3.58 -11.95 -6.69
C LEU A 79 3.16 -12.95 -5.61
N VAL A 80 2.27 -13.90 -5.91
CA VAL A 80 1.89 -14.96 -4.96
C VAL A 80 3.10 -15.81 -4.57
N PHE A 81 3.88 -16.28 -5.56
CA PHE A 81 5.09 -17.06 -5.28
C PHE A 81 6.14 -16.25 -4.49
N ALA A 82 6.34 -14.99 -4.86
CA ALA A 82 7.25 -14.11 -4.15
C ALA A 82 6.83 -13.92 -2.68
N ASN A 83 5.53 -13.69 -2.42
CA ASN A 83 5.03 -13.56 -1.06
C ASN A 83 5.25 -14.84 -0.23
N VAL A 84 4.99 -16.00 -0.79
CA VAL A 84 5.26 -17.29 -0.10
C VAL A 84 6.73 -17.42 0.26
N LEU A 85 7.64 -17.08 -0.66
CA LEU A 85 9.09 -17.13 -0.39
C LEU A 85 9.50 -16.14 0.72
N PHE A 86 9.02 -14.89 0.68
CA PHE A 86 9.34 -13.90 1.70
C PHE A 86 8.75 -14.24 3.07
N LEU A 87 7.53 -14.75 3.13
CA LEU A 87 6.93 -15.21 4.37
C LEU A 87 7.67 -16.40 4.97
N SER A 88 8.08 -17.36 4.12
CA SER A 88 8.89 -18.50 4.55
C SER A 88 10.25 -18.04 5.07
N LEU A 89 10.90 -17.09 4.38
CA LEU A 89 12.15 -16.48 4.85
C LEU A 89 11.96 -15.80 6.22
N GLY A 90 10.86 -15.04 6.38
CA GLY A 90 10.54 -14.40 7.65
C GLY A 90 10.40 -15.42 8.79
N ALA A 91 9.63 -16.48 8.58
CA ALA A 91 9.47 -17.55 9.56
C ALA A 91 10.83 -18.22 9.92
N MET A 92 11.67 -18.49 8.93
CA MET A 92 13.02 -19.04 9.14
C MET A 92 13.91 -18.09 9.95
N LEU A 93 13.86 -16.79 9.71
CA LEU A 93 14.65 -15.81 10.46
C LEU A 93 14.22 -15.73 11.93
N PHE A 94 12.93 -15.87 12.23
CA PHE A 94 12.44 -15.96 13.61
C PHE A 94 12.96 -17.23 14.30
N LEU A 95 12.87 -18.39 13.65
CA LEU A 95 13.39 -19.65 14.19
C LEU A 95 14.92 -19.62 14.37
N PHE A 96 15.63 -19.02 13.40
CA PHE A 96 17.09 -18.86 13.49
C PHE A 96 17.47 -17.95 14.66
N ARG A 97 16.78 -16.80 14.83
CA ARG A 97 16.95 -15.91 15.99
C ARG A 97 16.85 -16.66 17.31
N ASP A 98 15.78 -17.45 17.46
CA ASP A 98 15.53 -18.20 18.68
C ASP A 98 16.57 -19.28 18.93
N ALA A 99 17.05 -19.94 17.87
CA ALA A 99 18.07 -20.99 17.97
C ALA A 99 19.46 -20.45 18.37
N ILE A 100 19.81 -19.23 17.97
CA ILE A 100 21.12 -18.62 18.30
C ILE A 100 21.04 -17.73 19.53
N GLY A 101 19.84 -17.56 20.13
CA GLY A 101 19.64 -16.67 21.30
C GLY A 101 19.86 -15.19 20.95
N PHE A 102 19.64 -14.79 19.68
CA PHE A 102 19.80 -13.40 19.25
C PHE A 102 18.58 -12.58 19.68
N ASP A 103 18.75 -11.69 20.63
CA ASP A 103 17.72 -10.76 21.05
C ASP A 103 18.04 -9.35 20.54
N PRO A 104 17.59 -9.00 19.33
CA PRO A 104 17.56 -7.60 18.95
C PRO A 104 16.43 -6.98 19.77
N ALA A 105 16.66 -5.97 20.55
CA ALA A 105 15.63 -5.12 21.16
C ALA A 105 14.81 -4.38 20.05
N ALA A 106 14.31 -5.14 19.07
CA ALA A 106 13.81 -4.63 17.81
C ALA A 106 12.47 -5.28 17.45
N THR A 107 11.58 -4.45 16.92
CA THR A 107 10.33 -4.89 16.29
C THR A 107 10.59 -5.91 15.17
N ALA A 108 9.60 -6.72 14.82
CA ALA A 108 9.68 -7.74 13.76
C ALA A 108 10.29 -7.20 12.45
N ASP A 109 9.96 -5.97 12.07
CA ASP A 109 10.48 -5.32 10.85
C ASP A 109 11.99 -5.08 10.87
N LYS A 110 12.60 -4.98 12.06
CA LYS A 110 14.04 -4.76 12.23
C LYS A 110 14.83 -6.07 12.36
N LEU A 111 14.16 -7.22 12.46
CA LEU A 111 14.82 -8.51 12.66
C LEU A 111 15.74 -8.87 11.50
N PHE A 112 15.27 -8.80 10.26
CA PHE A 112 16.08 -9.13 9.09
C PHE A 112 17.28 -8.19 8.93
N PRO A 113 17.11 -6.84 8.97
CA PRO A 113 18.25 -5.94 8.98
C PRO A 113 19.25 -6.21 10.11
N ALA A 114 18.78 -6.45 11.32
CA ALA A 114 19.65 -6.73 12.46
C ALA A 114 20.46 -8.01 12.28
N LEU A 115 19.82 -9.11 11.86
CA LEU A 115 20.50 -10.37 11.58
C LEU A 115 21.47 -10.28 10.40
N ALA A 116 21.08 -9.59 9.31
CA ALA A 116 21.92 -9.43 8.14
C ALA A 116 23.21 -8.62 8.45
N LEU A 117 23.11 -7.63 9.34
CA LEU A 117 24.20 -6.74 9.68
C LEU A 117 25.01 -7.20 10.90
N SER A 118 24.51 -8.14 11.71
CA SER A 118 25.23 -8.68 12.87
C SER A 118 26.44 -9.55 12.51
N GLY A 119 26.53 -10.00 11.25
CA GLY A 119 27.54 -10.96 10.82
C GLY A 119 27.16 -12.44 11.07
N GLU A 120 26.03 -12.70 11.75
CA GLU A 120 25.55 -14.06 12.03
C GLU A 120 25.23 -14.86 10.76
N LEU A 121 24.77 -14.19 9.71
CA LEU A 121 24.53 -14.77 8.38
C LEU A 121 25.77 -14.73 7.48
N GLY A 122 26.91 -14.24 7.99
CA GLY A 122 28.13 -14.03 7.25
C GLY A 122 28.21 -12.66 6.56
N MET A 123 29.44 -12.16 6.39
CA MET A 123 29.71 -10.85 5.82
C MET A 123 29.12 -10.65 4.42
N PHE A 124 29.13 -11.71 3.60
CA PHE A 124 28.60 -11.68 2.23
C PHE A 124 27.09 -11.42 2.20
N ALA A 125 26.33 -12.05 3.10
CA ALA A 125 24.89 -11.81 3.23
C ALA A 125 24.58 -10.37 3.63
N GLY A 126 25.35 -9.79 4.56
CA GLY A 126 25.20 -8.39 4.97
C GLY A 126 25.45 -7.40 3.82
N VAL A 127 26.50 -7.61 3.05
CA VAL A 127 26.79 -6.77 1.87
C VAL A 127 25.72 -6.86 0.82
N LEU A 128 25.26 -8.07 0.47
CA LEU A 128 24.17 -8.27 -0.49
C LEU A 128 22.86 -7.67 0.00
N PHE A 129 22.57 -7.77 1.30
CA PHE A 129 21.42 -7.14 1.91
C PHE A 129 21.43 -5.63 1.71
N ILE A 130 22.54 -4.94 2.01
CA ILE A 130 22.64 -3.48 1.85
C ILE A 130 22.47 -3.08 0.39
N ILE A 131 23.14 -3.76 -0.54
CA ILE A 131 23.06 -3.47 -1.97
C ILE A 131 21.61 -3.68 -2.46
N GLY A 132 20.98 -4.78 -2.08
CA GLY A 132 19.58 -5.07 -2.43
C GLY A 132 18.60 -4.06 -1.86
N LEU A 133 18.78 -3.66 -0.60
CA LEU A 133 17.97 -2.66 0.06
C LEU A 133 18.07 -1.28 -0.64
N VAL A 134 19.29 -0.84 -0.93
CA VAL A 134 19.52 0.43 -1.64
C VAL A 134 18.93 0.39 -3.04
N ALA A 135 19.12 -0.71 -3.77
CA ALA A 135 18.56 -0.86 -5.13
C ALA A 135 17.02 -0.83 -5.13
N ALA A 136 16.38 -1.53 -4.18
CA ALA A 136 14.93 -1.56 -4.04
C ALA A 136 14.36 -0.18 -3.65
N ALA A 137 14.97 0.48 -2.66
CA ALA A 137 14.57 1.80 -2.21
C ALA A 137 14.71 2.85 -3.33
N TYR A 138 15.83 2.84 -4.05
CA TYR A 138 16.08 3.75 -5.17
C TYR A 138 15.06 3.59 -6.30
N SER A 139 14.79 2.35 -6.72
CA SER A 139 13.82 2.04 -7.78
C SER A 139 12.42 2.55 -7.45
N SER A 140 11.95 2.32 -6.21
CA SER A 140 10.62 2.75 -5.77
C SER A 140 10.53 4.27 -5.62
N ALA A 141 11.56 4.91 -5.05
CA ALA A 141 11.58 6.35 -4.85
C ALA A 141 11.62 7.12 -6.17
N ASP A 142 12.44 6.69 -7.14
CA ASP A 142 12.55 7.32 -8.46
C ASP A 142 11.24 7.26 -9.22
N SER A 143 10.57 6.10 -9.20
CA SER A 143 9.27 5.89 -9.84
C SER A 143 8.20 6.82 -9.25
N ALA A 144 8.07 6.85 -7.93
CA ALA A 144 7.11 7.70 -7.23
C ALA A 144 7.37 9.19 -7.46
N LEU A 145 8.61 9.64 -7.37
CA LEU A 145 9.01 11.03 -7.61
C LEU A 145 8.72 11.46 -9.05
N THR A 146 8.98 10.57 -10.02
CA THR A 146 8.69 10.83 -11.43
C THR A 146 7.19 10.95 -11.67
N ALA A 147 6.38 10.05 -11.09
CA ALA A 147 4.92 10.10 -11.19
C ALA A 147 4.35 11.39 -10.61
N LEU A 148 4.72 11.74 -9.36
CA LEU A 148 4.29 12.96 -8.67
C LEU A 148 4.70 14.22 -9.44
N THR A 149 5.95 14.27 -9.90
CA THR A 149 6.47 15.41 -10.68
C THR A 149 5.69 15.59 -11.98
N THR A 150 5.43 14.48 -12.69
CA THR A 150 4.71 14.50 -13.97
C THR A 150 3.28 14.94 -13.78
N SER A 151 2.56 14.34 -12.84
CA SER A 151 1.18 14.70 -12.52
C SER A 151 1.05 16.17 -12.15
N PHE A 152 1.91 16.67 -11.27
CA PHE A 152 1.87 18.07 -10.86
C PHE A 152 2.15 19.02 -12.02
N CYS A 153 3.17 18.72 -12.85
CA CYS A 153 3.50 19.57 -13.99
C CYS A 153 2.40 19.57 -15.06
N VAL A 154 1.76 18.44 -15.30
CA VAL A 154 0.70 18.34 -16.33
C VAL A 154 -0.62 18.88 -15.81
N ASP A 155 -1.05 18.44 -14.62
CA ASP A 155 -2.41 18.67 -14.13
C ASP A 155 -2.56 20.05 -13.47
N PHE A 156 -1.54 20.52 -12.73
CA PHE A 156 -1.60 21.81 -12.02
C PHE A 156 -0.90 22.95 -12.77
N LEU A 157 0.23 22.70 -13.40
CA LEU A 157 0.96 23.73 -14.14
C LEU A 157 0.58 23.79 -15.61
N ASN A 158 -0.30 22.92 -16.09
CA ASN A 158 -0.76 22.84 -17.49
C ASN A 158 0.40 22.85 -18.51
N MET A 159 1.49 22.15 -18.21
CA MET A 159 2.63 22.07 -19.11
C MET A 159 2.27 21.31 -20.37
N GLU A 160 2.45 21.95 -21.53
CA GLU A 160 2.18 21.35 -22.84
C GLU A 160 3.08 20.14 -23.11
N LYS A 161 2.61 19.25 -23.99
CA LYS A 161 3.33 18.02 -24.42
C LYS A 161 4.69 18.29 -25.09
N LYS A 162 4.94 19.53 -25.55
CA LYS A 162 6.27 19.96 -26.05
C LYS A 162 6.87 20.96 -25.07
N PRO A 163 7.75 20.49 -24.17
CA PRO A 163 8.33 21.35 -23.16
C PRO A 163 9.20 22.44 -23.77
N LYS A 164 9.01 23.67 -23.36
CA LYS A 164 9.91 24.81 -23.59
C LYS A 164 11.14 24.65 -22.70
N GLU A 165 12.22 25.35 -22.98
CA GLU A 165 13.46 25.26 -22.18
C GLU A 165 13.26 25.74 -20.75
N SER A 166 12.38 26.74 -20.53
CA SER A 166 11.93 27.19 -19.20
C SER A 166 11.21 26.10 -18.39
N ASP A 167 10.51 25.19 -19.06
CA ASP A 167 9.74 24.12 -18.41
C ASP A 167 10.67 23.06 -17.78
N ARG A 168 11.88 22.90 -18.33
CA ARG A 168 12.88 21.97 -17.76
C ARG A 168 13.34 22.41 -16.38
N THR A 169 13.53 23.70 -16.16
CA THR A 169 13.93 24.25 -14.85
C THR A 169 12.79 24.12 -13.84
N THR A 170 11.56 24.46 -14.26
CA THR A 170 10.36 24.31 -13.40
C THR A 170 10.14 22.86 -13.01
N ARG A 171 10.27 21.92 -13.95
CA ARG A 171 10.13 20.48 -13.67
C ARG A 171 11.18 19.99 -12.66
N LYS A 172 12.44 20.47 -12.77
CA LYS A 172 13.49 20.16 -11.79
C LYS A 172 13.15 20.71 -10.41
N MET A 173 12.65 21.95 -10.33
CA MET A 173 12.25 22.55 -9.04
C MET A 173 11.09 21.79 -8.40
N VAL A 174 10.08 21.40 -9.15
CA VAL A 174 8.98 20.56 -8.69
C VAL A 174 9.51 19.21 -8.18
N HIS A 175 10.41 18.58 -8.92
CA HIS A 175 11.03 17.30 -8.51
C HIS A 175 11.79 17.42 -7.19
N ILE A 176 12.60 18.46 -7.02
CA ILE A 176 13.30 18.74 -5.77
C ILE A 176 12.32 19.02 -4.63
N GLY A 177 11.25 19.76 -4.91
CA GLY A 177 10.19 20.02 -3.95
C GLY A 177 9.53 18.73 -3.45
N PHE A 178 9.14 17.82 -4.34
CA PHE A 178 8.60 16.51 -3.95
C PHE A 178 9.62 15.65 -3.23
N THR A 179 10.90 15.71 -3.59
CA THR A 179 11.97 15.01 -2.87
C THR A 179 12.02 15.48 -1.41
N ALA A 180 11.96 16.79 -1.18
CA ALA A 180 11.93 17.35 0.17
C ALA A 180 10.66 16.92 0.94
N VAL A 181 9.50 16.96 0.31
CA VAL A 181 8.24 16.50 0.92
C VAL A 181 8.34 15.02 1.31
N LEU A 182 8.82 14.15 0.41
CA LEU A 182 9.00 12.72 0.67
C LEU A 182 9.95 12.47 1.85
N PHE A 183 11.06 13.22 1.90
CA PHE A 183 12.01 13.15 3.01
C PHE A 183 11.34 13.46 4.36
N PHE A 184 10.58 14.54 4.45
CA PHE A 184 9.86 14.88 5.67
C PHE A 184 8.75 13.86 6.02
N VAL A 185 8.03 13.34 5.03
CA VAL A 185 7.02 12.30 5.24
C VAL A 185 7.64 11.04 5.84
N ILE A 186 8.81 10.61 5.34
CA ILE A 186 9.52 9.44 5.89
C ILE A 186 9.93 9.68 7.35
N ILE A 187 10.48 10.86 7.67
CA ILE A 187 10.86 11.19 9.05
C ILE A 187 9.65 11.20 9.98
N ILE A 188 8.58 11.87 9.57
CA ILE A 188 7.34 11.97 10.37
C ILE A 188 6.75 10.57 10.57
N PHE A 189 6.63 9.77 9.50
CA PHE A 189 6.11 8.43 9.58
C PHE A 189 6.93 7.55 10.54
N ASN A 190 8.25 7.60 10.46
CA ASN A 190 9.13 6.86 11.37
C ASN A 190 9.01 7.32 12.82
N ALA A 191 8.67 8.59 13.06
CA ALA A 191 8.51 9.14 14.41
C ALA A 191 7.18 8.78 15.09
N ILE A 192 6.12 8.58 14.30
CA ILE A 192 4.76 8.33 14.83
C ILE A 192 4.29 6.89 14.65
N ASN A 193 4.98 6.07 13.85
CA ASN A 193 4.53 4.72 13.57
C ASN A 193 5.06 3.73 14.62
N ASP A 194 4.16 3.24 15.47
CA ASP A 194 4.44 2.22 16.50
C ASP A 194 4.05 0.80 16.05
N GLU A 195 3.40 0.67 14.89
CA GLU A 195 2.99 -0.61 14.29
C GLU A 195 4.05 -1.12 13.29
N SER A 196 3.86 -2.33 12.76
CA SER A 196 4.66 -2.78 11.63
C SER A 196 4.49 -1.83 10.45
N VAL A 197 5.56 -1.57 9.71
CA VAL A 197 5.57 -0.62 8.58
C VAL A 197 4.49 -0.97 7.55
N VAL A 198 4.31 -2.26 7.25
CA VAL A 198 3.29 -2.72 6.30
C VAL A 198 1.88 -2.43 6.81
N SER A 199 1.58 -2.72 8.09
CA SER A 199 0.28 -2.44 8.68
C SER A 199 -0.01 -0.95 8.74
N GLY A 200 0.99 -0.14 9.13
CA GLY A 200 0.89 1.32 9.14
C GLY A 200 0.61 1.89 7.75
N LEU A 201 1.30 1.40 6.71
CA LEU A 201 1.06 1.82 5.32
C LEU A 201 -0.36 1.49 4.84
N PHE A 202 -0.86 0.28 5.09
CA PHE A 202 -2.23 -0.08 4.69
C PHE A 202 -3.29 0.71 5.46
N LYS A 203 -3.04 1.04 6.73
CA LYS A 203 -3.90 1.90 7.52
C LYS A 203 -3.98 3.32 6.95
N VAL A 204 -2.84 3.93 6.65
CA VAL A 204 -2.77 5.24 5.99
C VAL A 204 -3.41 5.18 4.60
N ALA A 205 -3.16 4.13 3.82
CA ALA A 205 -3.81 3.91 2.54
C ALA A 205 -5.34 3.84 2.67
N GLY A 206 -5.87 3.19 3.71
CA GLY A 206 -7.31 3.16 3.98
C GLY A 206 -7.94 4.55 4.10
N TYR A 207 -7.21 5.50 4.70
CA TYR A 207 -7.67 6.88 4.82
C TYR A 207 -7.49 7.70 3.53
N THR A 208 -6.40 7.51 2.81
CA THR A 208 -6.04 8.33 1.64
C THR A 208 -6.65 7.83 0.34
N TYR A 209 -6.66 6.52 0.11
CA TYR A 209 -7.22 5.92 -1.10
C TYR A 209 -8.75 5.72 -1.04
N GLY A 210 -9.35 5.76 0.16
CA GLY A 210 -10.80 5.68 0.29
C GLY A 210 -11.53 6.76 -0.50
N PRO A 211 -11.23 8.06 -0.31
CA PRO A 211 -11.82 9.13 -1.10
C PRO A 211 -11.56 8.97 -2.60
N LEU A 212 -10.36 8.53 -3.00
CA LEU A 212 -10.02 8.30 -4.39
C LEU A 212 -10.90 7.20 -5.01
N LEU A 213 -11.07 6.08 -4.29
CA LEU A 213 -11.95 4.99 -4.69
C LEU A 213 -13.40 5.46 -4.85
N GLY A 214 -13.90 6.25 -3.89
CA GLY A 214 -15.25 6.80 -3.92
C GLY A 214 -15.48 7.77 -5.07
N LEU A 215 -14.54 8.69 -5.32
CA LEU A 215 -14.55 9.61 -6.46
C LEU A 215 -14.59 8.86 -7.79
N TYR A 216 -13.69 7.90 -7.93
CA TYR A 216 -13.56 7.12 -9.17
C TYR A 216 -14.81 6.27 -9.43
N ALA A 217 -15.31 5.57 -8.39
CA ALA A 217 -16.55 4.81 -8.49
C ALA A 217 -17.74 5.69 -8.85
N PHE A 218 -17.86 6.88 -8.23
CA PHE A 218 -18.91 7.83 -8.55
C PHE A 218 -18.84 8.27 -10.02
N GLY A 219 -17.66 8.64 -10.51
CA GLY A 219 -17.45 9.07 -11.89
C GLY A 219 -17.69 7.98 -12.93
N MET A 220 -17.34 6.73 -12.61
CA MET A 220 -17.52 5.58 -13.54
C MET A 220 -18.94 5.02 -13.57
N PHE A 221 -19.55 4.86 -12.39
CA PHE A 221 -20.81 4.13 -12.27
C PHE A 221 -22.04 5.05 -12.26
N THR A 222 -21.87 6.37 -12.15
CA THR A 222 -22.98 7.31 -12.17
C THR A 222 -22.87 8.30 -13.33
N ARG A 223 -24.01 8.87 -13.72
CA ARG A 223 -24.11 10.00 -14.65
C ARG A 223 -24.49 11.29 -13.92
N LEU A 224 -24.35 11.29 -12.61
CA LEU A 224 -24.72 12.41 -11.77
C LEU A 224 -23.62 13.47 -11.78
N ASN A 225 -24.03 14.72 -11.61
CA ASN A 225 -23.11 15.86 -11.57
C ASN A 225 -23.04 16.40 -10.13
N ALA A 226 -21.94 16.07 -9.42
CA ALA A 226 -21.71 16.61 -8.10
C ALA A 226 -21.32 18.10 -8.17
N ARG A 227 -21.58 18.85 -7.11
CA ARG A 227 -21.15 20.26 -7.00
C ARG A 227 -19.66 20.32 -6.68
N ASP A 228 -18.81 20.54 -7.67
CA ASP A 228 -17.35 20.51 -7.58
C ASP A 228 -16.78 21.30 -6.39
N LYS A 229 -17.38 22.48 -6.08
CA LYS A 229 -16.97 23.33 -4.97
C LYS A 229 -16.95 22.59 -3.62
N TRP A 230 -17.82 21.60 -3.43
CA TRP A 230 -17.98 20.87 -2.17
C TRP A 230 -17.30 19.49 -2.16
N VAL A 231 -16.80 19.05 -3.30
CA VAL A 231 -16.09 17.74 -3.42
C VAL A 231 -14.88 17.67 -2.48
N PRO A 232 -14.01 18.70 -2.36
CA PRO A 232 -12.89 18.65 -1.42
C PRO A 232 -13.33 18.47 0.03
N LEU A 233 -14.47 19.08 0.41
CA LEU A 233 -15.00 18.91 1.77
C LEU A 233 -15.42 17.46 2.03
N VAL A 234 -16.08 16.79 1.08
CA VAL A 234 -16.42 15.36 1.20
C VAL A 234 -15.16 14.51 1.35
N CYS A 235 -14.11 14.80 0.57
CA CYS A 235 -12.84 14.07 0.63
C CYS A 235 -12.07 14.26 1.95
N ILE A 236 -12.38 15.28 2.73
CA ILE A 236 -11.83 15.50 4.08
C ILE A 236 -12.75 14.89 5.15
N VAL A 237 -14.06 15.05 5.01
CA VAL A 237 -15.05 14.59 6.00
C VAL A 237 -15.14 13.06 6.01
N ALA A 238 -15.08 12.39 4.85
CA ALA A 238 -15.20 10.94 4.79
C ALA A 238 -14.05 10.20 5.53
N PRO A 239 -12.76 10.54 5.36
CA PRO A 239 -11.69 9.99 6.19
C PRO A 239 -11.84 10.32 7.68
N ALA A 240 -12.27 11.52 8.03
CA ALA A 240 -12.50 11.90 9.43
C ALA A 240 -13.60 11.05 10.08
N LEU A 241 -14.72 10.83 9.38
CA LEU A 241 -15.77 9.90 9.84
C LEU A 241 -15.28 8.47 9.92
N SER A 242 -14.49 8.03 8.95
CA SER A 242 -13.88 6.70 8.94
C SER A 242 -12.95 6.49 10.14
N TYR A 243 -12.19 7.52 10.52
CA TYR A 243 -11.35 7.50 11.72
C TYR A 243 -12.18 7.33 12.99
N VAL A 244 -13.27 8.09 13.12
CA VAL A 244 -14.18 7.97 14.28
C VAL A 244 -14.80 6.57 14.31
N LEU A 245 -15.29 6.07 13.17
CA LEU A 245 -15.85 4.73 13.07
C LEU A 245 -14.83 3.65 13.48
N GLN A 246 -13.59 3.75 13.01
CA GLN A 246 -12.54 2.79 13.37
C GLN A 246 -12.18 2.87 14.85
N ALA A 247 -12.01 4.08 15.40
CA ALA A 247 -11.63 4.28 16.79
C ALA A 247 -12.67 3.75 17.80
N TYR A 248 -13.94 3.86 17.45
CA TYR A 248 -15.05 3.43 18.32
C TYR A 248 -15.72 2.12 17.88
N SER A 249 -15.21 1.46 16.85
CA SER A 249 -15.82 0.26 16.26
C SER A 249 -16.04 -0.84 17.28
N ALA A 250 -15.08 -1.14 18.12
CA ALA A 250 -15.19 -2.18 19.15
C ALA A 250 -16.30 -1.87 20.18
N ILE A 251 -16.54 -0.59 20.48
CA ILE A 251 -17.58 -0.16 21.44
C ILE A 251 -18.96 -0.21 20.77
N TRP A 252 -19.07 0.34 19.55
CA TRP A 252 -20.38 0.47 18.87
C TRP A 252 -20.88 -0.81 18.25
N PHE A 253 -19.98 -1.69 17.84
CA PHE A 253 -20.29 -2.94 17.14
C PHE A 253 -19.94 -4.20 17.95
N ASN A 254 -20.08 -4.13 19.27
CA ASN A 254 -19.98 -5.29 20.16
C ASN A 254 -18.67 -6.09 20.01
N GLY A 255 -17.54 -5.38 20.02
CA GLY A 255 -16.21 -5.99 19.91
C GLY A 255 -15.67 -6.09 18.48
N TYR A 256 -16.43 -5.72 17.45
CA TYR A 256 -15.98 -5.74 16.07
C TYR A 256 -14.88 -4.71 15.84
N LYS A 257 -13.74 -5.16 15.33
CA LYS A 257 -12.61 -4.28 14.97
C LYS A 257 -12.58 -4.07 13.47
N ILE A 258 -12.65 -2.80 13.07
CA ILE A 258 -12.46 -2.40 11.66
C ILE A 258 -10.97 -2.46 11.35
N GLY A 259 -10.61 -3.33 10.40
CA GLY A 259 -9.27 -3.50 9.86
C GLY A 259 -9.07 -2.79 8.53
N PHE A 260 -8.53 -3.49 7.55
CA PHE A 260 -8.24 -2.95 6.22
C PHE A 260 -9.49 -2.68 5.36
N GLU A 261 -10.65 -3.20 5.73
CA GLU A 261 -11.94 -2.83 5.14
C GLU A 261 -12.29 -1.35 5.33
N LEU A 262 -11.54 -0.63 6.16
CA LEU A 262 -11.63 0.82 6.33
C LEU A 262 -11.60 1.56 4.99
N LEU A 263 -10.76 1.11 4.05
CA LEU A 263 -10.68 1.68 2.70
C LEU A 263 -12.04 1.64 1.98
N LEU A 264 -12.73 0.50 2.07
CA LEU A 264 -14.05 0.35 1.46
C LEU A 264 -15.10 1.24 2.14
N ILE A 265 -15.10 1.27 3.47
CA ILE A 265 -16.00 2.11 4.27
C ILE A 265 -15.82 3.58 3.88
N ASN A 266 -14.58 4.04 3.84
CA ASN A 266 -14.24 5.41 3.45
C ASN A 266 -14.64 5.72 1.99
N GLY A 267 -14.43 4.76 1.09
CA GLY A 267 -14.88 4.86 -0.31
C GLY A 267 -16.40 5.00 -0.43
N VAL A 268 -17.15 4.20 0.33
CA VAL A 268 -18.62 4.27 0.37
C VAL A 268 -19.11 5.59 0.97
N LEU A 269 -18.48 6.08 2.04
CA LEU A 269 -18.81 7.38 2.63
C LEU A 269 -18.57 8.52 1.63
N THR A 270 -17.45 8.47 0.92
CA THR A 270 -17.13 9.46 -0.13
C THR A 270 -18.14 9.39 -1.27
N PHE A 271 -18.43 8.20 -1.79
CA PHE A 271 -19.42 7.99 -2.83
C PHE A 271 -20.81 8.55 -2.42
N SER A 272 -21.24 8.22 -1.20
CA SER A 272 -22.51 8.67 -0.64
C SER A 272 -22.56 10.19 -0.47
N GLY A 273 -21.46 10.80 -0.01
CA GLY A 273 -21.34 12.26 0.07
C GLY A 273 -21.44 12.94 -1.29
N LEU A 274 -20.79 12.38 -2.32
CA LEU A 274 -20.90 12.89 -3.69
C LEU A 274 -22.31 12.72 -4.25
N TRP A 275 -22.95 11.59 -3.96
CA TRP A 275 -24.33 11.35 -4.36
C TRP A 275 -25.28 12.39 -3.73
N LEU A 276 -25.12 12.69 -2.45
CA LEU A 276 -25.88 13.75 -1.79
C LEU A 276 -25.64 15.13 -2.43
N LEU A 277 -24.40 15.45 -2.79
CA LEU A 277 -24.05 16.69 -3.48
C LEU A 277 -24.61 16.77 -4.90
N SER A 278 -24.97 15.64 -5.50
CA SER A 278 -25.57 15.60 -6.84
C SER A 278 -27.09 15.76 -6.84
N LEU A 279 -27.74 15.66 -5.67
CA LEU A 279 -29.18 15.81 -5.56
C LEU A 279 -29.59 17.23 -5.98
N GLY A 280 -30.47 17.32 -6.96
CA GLY A 280 -30.96 18.60 -7.52
C GLY A 280 -30.10 19.19 -8.64
N ASN A 281 -29.03 18.50 -9.08
CA ASN A 281 -28.26 18.92 -10.25
C ASN A 281 -28.69 18.19 -11.53
N ALA A 282 -28.46 18.83 -12.69
CA ALA A 282 -28.72 18.19 -13.98
C ALA A 282 -27.83 16.96 -14.17
N VAL A 283 -28.35 15.92 -14.85
CA VAL A 283 -27.61 14.72 -15.23
C VAL A 283 -26.50 15.09 -16.22
N ARG A 284 -25.32 14.52 -16.05
CA ARG A 284 -24.17 14.78 -16.93
C ARG A 284 -24.44 14.20 -18.31
N GLU A 285 -24.46 15.04 -19.34
CA GLU A 285 -24.42 14.53 -20.72
C GLU A 285 -23.06 13.85 -20.97
N LYS A 286 -23.10 12.66 -21.60
CA LYS A 286 -21.85 12.00 -22.01
C LYS A 286 -21.24 12.80 -23.15
N ALA A 287 -20.02 13.31 -22.93
CA ALA A 287 -19.15 13.74 -24.01
C ALA A 287 -18.59 12.53 -24.77
#